data_7638ee5473f9fdf00e25d8e0ef44166d
#
_entry.id   7638ee5473f9fdf00e25d8e0ef44166d
#
_cell.length_a   1.000
_cell.length_b   1.000
_cell.length_c   1.000
_cell.angle_alpha   90.00
_cell.angle_beta   90.00
_cell.angle_gamma   90.00
#
_symmetry.space_group_name_H-M   'P 1'
#
loop_
_entity.id
_entity.type
_entity.pdbx_description
1 polymer ?
#
loop_
_entity_poly.entity_id
_entity_poly.type
_entity_poly.pdbx_seq_one_letter_code
_entity_poly.pdbx_strand_id
1 'polypeptide(L)'
;MKTMLAAYLPGNSTVDLREVAVPTPGINQVLIKMKSSGICGSDVHYIYHQHRATAAAPDKPLYQGFINGHEPCGQIVAMGQGCRHFKEGDRVLVYHISGCGFCPNCRRGFPISCTGEGKAAYGWQRDGGHANTCWRKKKI
;
A
#
# COMPACT_ATOMS: atom_id res chain seq x y z
N MET A 1 8.19 7.30 -20.74
CA MET A 1 7.39 6.64 -19.71
C MET A 1 7.08 7.69 -18.66
N LYS A 2 5.85 7.81 -18.16
CA LYS A 2 5.50 8.83 -17.15
C LYS A 2 6.07 8.40 -15.80
N THR A 3 6.75 9.31 -15.09
CA THR A 3 7.36 9.06 -13.78
C THR A 3 6.64 9.81 -12.66
N MET A 4 6.90 9.42 -11.44
CA MET A 4 6.38 10.04 -10.21
C MET A 4 7.44 10.01 -9.12
N LEU A 5 7.35 10.94 -8.18
CA LEU A 5 8.17 10.93 -6.98
C LEU A 5 7.56 10.01 -5.92
N ALA A 6 8.40 9.20 -5.27
CA ALA A 6 8.02 8.28 -4.21
C ALA A 6 9.02 8.34 -3.05
N ALA A 7 8.50 8.21 -1.82
CA ALA A 7 9.31 8.21 -0.61
C ALA A 7 9.44 6.79 -0.05
N TYR A 8 10.68 6.43 0.24
CA TYR A 8 11.08 5.18 0.87
C TYR A 8 11.67 5.46 2.25
N LEU A 9 11.41 4.61 3.20
CA LEU A 9 11.99 4.67 4.54
C LEU A 9 12.94 3.47 4.71
N PRO A 10 14.24 3.60 4.44
CA PRO A 10 15.17 2.47 4.44
C PRO A 10 15.49 1.92 5.85
N GLY A 11 14.92 2.50 6.91
CA GLY A 11 15.07 1.98 8.28
C GLY A 11 16.33 2.43 9.01
N ASN A 12 16.98 3.45 8.50
CA ASN A 12 18.20 4.05 9.08
C ASN A 12 17.98 5.50 9.56
N SER A 13 16.74 5.86 9.86
CA SER A 13 16.30 7.22 10.22
C SER A 13 16.52 8.25 9.11
N THR A 14 16.43 7.79 7.85
CA THR A 14 16.45 8.66 6.66
C THR A 14 15.21 8.49 5.82
N VAL A 15 14.95 9.44 4.94
CA VAL A 15 13.92 9.37 3.89
C VAL A 15 14.65 9.42 2.55
N ASP A 16 14.39 8.43 1.71
CA ASP A 16 14.97 8.34 0.37
C ASP A 16 13.88 8.65 -0.67
N LEU A 17 14.08 9.71 -1.43
CA LEU A 17 13.16 10.14 -2.49
C LEU A 17 13.66 9.61 -3.83
N ARG A 18 12.81 8.85 -4.52
CA ARG A 18 13.12 8.25 -5.82
C ARG A 18 12.10 8.64 -6.87
N GLU A 19 12.58 8.85 -8.07
CA GLU A 19 11.74 8.92 -9.25
C GLU A 19 11.50 7.50 -9.78
N VAL A 20 10.23 7.11 -9.85
CA VAL A 20 9.80 5.77 -10.27
C VAL A 20 8.72 5.85 -11.35
N ALA A 21 8.56 4.80 -12.13
CA ALA A 21 7.51 4.75 -13.14
C ALA A 21 6.11 4.82 -12.50
N VAL A 22 5.20 5.60 -13.09
CA VAL A 22 3.78 5.57 -12.71
C VAL A 22 3.22 4.21 -13.08
N PRO A 23 2.62 3.47 -12.13
CA PRO A 23 2.09 2.14 -12.40
C PRO A 23 0.84 2.19 -13.28
N THR A 24 0.64 1.15 -14.09
CA THR A 24 -0.59 0.96 -14.87
C THR A 24 -1.53 0.02 -14.11
N PRO A 25 -2.79 0.38 -13.90
CA PRO A 25 -3.72 -0.49 -13.20
C PRO A 25 -4.06 -1.72 -14.03
N GLY A 26 -3.86 -2.89 -13.46
CA GLY A 26 -4.27 -4.18 -14.03
C GLY A 26 -5.73 -4.52 -13.73
N ILE A 27 -6.14 -5.77 -14.01
CA ILE A 27 -7.51 -6.26 -13.76
C ILE A 27 -7.89 -6.05 -12.28
N ASN A 28 -9.07 -5.48 -12.04
CA ASN A 28 -9.59 -5.14 -10.71
C ASN A 28 -8.69 -4.20 -9.90
N GLN A 29 -7.89 -3.37 -10.55
CA GLN A 29 -7.04 -2.36 -9.92
C GLN A 29 -7.46 -0.96 -10.31
N VAL A 30 -7.28 -0.02 -9.41
CA VAL A 30 -7.45 1.41 -9.68
C VAL A 30 -6.14 2.14 -9.43
N LEU A 31 -5.84 3.15 -10.21
CA LEU A 31 -4.76 4.10 -9.97
C LEU A 31 -5.31 5.30 -9.23
N ILE A 32 -4.71 5.63 -8.10
CA ILE A 32 -5.15 6.72 -7.23
C ILE A 32 -4.08 7.82 -7.27
N LYS A 33 -4.46 9.02 -7.69
CA LYS A 33 -3.65 10.22 -7.50
C LYS A 33 -3.75 10.63 -6.04
N MET A 34 -2.63 10.57 -5.34
CA MET A 34 -2.57 10.85 -3.91
C MET A 34 -2.90 12.30 -3.61
N LYS A 35 -3.70 12.53 -2.59
CA LYS A 35 -4.00 13.85 -2.01
C LYS A 35 -3.35 13.99 -0.64
N SER A 36 -3.32 12.89 0.11
CA SER A 36 -2.73 12.83 1.44
C SER A 36 -2.38 11.38 1.76
N SER A 37 -1.38 11.17 2.58
CA SER A 37 -1.08 9.90 3.22
C SER A 37 -0.65 10.20 4.65
N GLY A 38 -1.35 9.63 5.63
CA GLY A 38 -1.01 9.80 7.03
C GLY A 38 0.36 9.21 7.36
N ILE A 39 1.00 9.76 8.38
CA ILE A 39 2.19 9.18 9.01
C ILE A 39 1.74 8.61 10.35
N CYS A 40 1.77 7.29 10.46
CA CYS A 40 1.40 6.56 11.66
C CYS A 40 2.60 6.40 12.60
N GLY A 41 2.34 6.16 13.88
CA GLY A 41 3.41 5.80 14.83
C GLY A 41 4.20 4.57 14.40
N SER A 42 3.58 3.64 13.68
CA SER A 42 4.26 2.48 13.12
C SER A 42 5.24 2.80 12.00
N ASP A 43 5.01 3.84 11.20
CA ASP A 43 5.98 4.32 10.20
C ASP A 43 7.25 4.82 10.90
N VAL A 44 7.10 5.50 12.04
CA VAL A 44 8.23 6.02 12.81
C VAL A 44 8.95 4.91 13.56
N HIS A 45 8.22 4.12 14.35
CA HIS A 45 8.82 3.17 15.27
C HIS A 45 9.33 1.88 14.62
N TYR A 46 8.67 1.43 13.53
CA TYR A 46 9.00 0.14 12.90
C TYR A 46 9.63 0.26 11.52
N ILE A 47 9.51 1.42 10.86
CA ILE A 47 10.04 1.59 9.51
C ILE A 47 11.16 2.63 9.47
N TYR A 48 10.94 3.85 9.96
CA TYR A 48 11.90 4.94 9.90
C TYR A 48 13.13 4.72 10.80
N HIS A 49 12.90 4.42 12.08
CA HIS A 49 13.97 4.02 12.99
C HIS A 49 14.42 2.60 12.71
N GLN A 50 15.70 2.34 12.94
CA GLN A 50 16.27 1.03 12.68
C GLN A 50 15.47 -0.09 13.33
N HIS A 51 15.04 -1.05 12.51
CA HIS A 51 14.18 -2.14 12.93
C HIS A 51 14.89 -3.04 13.92
N ARG A 52 14.41 -3.05 15.13
CA ARG A 52 14.61 -4.25 15.94
C ARG A 52 13.71 -5.32 15.33
N ALA A 53 14.32 -6.38 14.83
CA ALA A 53 13.64 -7.60 14.52
C ALA A 53 12.63 -7.92 15.62
N THR A 54 11.40 -8.23 15.26
CA THR A 54 10.42 -8.69 16.25
C THR A 54 10.92 -10.02 16.81
N ALA A 55 10.60 -10.33 18.06
CA ALA A 55 10.95 -11.63 18.67
C ALA A 55 10.49 -12.84 17.83
N ALA A 56 9.49 -12.64 16.96
CA ALA A 56 8.95 -13.67 16.05
C ALA A 56 9.76 -13.84 14.74
N ALA A 57 10.62 -12.87 14.36
CA ALA A 57 11.41 -12.95 13.13
C ALA A 57 12.69 -12.10 13.28
N PRO A 58 13.65 -12.56 14.09
CA PRO A 58 14.84 -11.78 14.43
C PRO A 58 15.75 -11.46 13.23
N ASP A 59 15.65 -12.22 12.15
CA ASP A 59 16.56 -12.12 11.00
C ASP A 59 15.92 -11.51 9.76
N LYS A 60 14.66 -11.06 9.82
CA LYS A 60 13.98 -10.51 8.64
C LYS A 60 13.69 -9.02 8.83
N PRO A 61 14.18 -8.16 7.93
CA PRO A 61 13.81 -6.76 7.95
C PRO A 61 12.29 -6.64 7.75
N LEU A 62 11.63 -5.82 8.57
CA LEU A 62 10.22 -5.51 8.41
C LEU A 62 9.95 -4.79 7.09
N TYR A 63 10.92 -4.01 6.63
CA TYR A 63 10.86 -3.28 5.38
C TYR A 63 11.52 -4.06 4.24
N GLN A 64 10.82 -4.16 3.13
CA GLN A 64 11.25 -4.92 1.97
C GLN A 64 11.45 -4.06 0.71
N GLY A 65 11.73 -2.77 0.86
CA GLY A 65 12.00 -1.87 -0.26
C GLY A 65 10.77 -1.39 -1.03
N PHE A 66 9.59 -1.40 -0.41
CA PHE A 66 8.36 -0.84 -0.97
C PHE A 66 8.23 0.66 -0.69
N ILE A 67 7.44 1.36 -1.50
CA ILE A 67 6.98 2.72 -1.19
C ILE A 67 6.16 2.66 0.10
N ASN A 68 6.51 3.49 1.08
CA ASN A 68 5.84 3.49 2.37
C ASN A 68 4.49 4.23 2.35
N GLY A 69 3.84 4.36 3.51
CA GLY A 69 2.55 5.02 3.69
C GLY A 69 1.37 4.06 3.56
N HIS A 70 0.76 3.73 4.70
CA HIS A 70 -0.35 2.77 4.78
C HIS A 70 -1.70 3.42 5.08
N GLU A 71 -1.76 4.75 5.15
CA GLU A 71 -2.97 5.55 5.34
C GLU A 71 -3.27 6.46 4.14
N PRO A 72 -3.32 5.91 2.91
CA PRO A 72 -3.46 6.73 1.70
C PRO A 72 -4.90 7.19 1.45
N CYS A 73 -5.02 8.43 1.01
CA CYS A 73 -6.25 9.07 0.56
C CYS A 73 -6.01 9.76 -0.78
N GLY A 74 -6.94 9.65 -1.70
CA GLY A 74 -6.78 10.27 -3.00
C GLY A 74 -7.98 10.17 -3.91
N GLN A 75 -7.74 10.39 -5.19
CA GLN A 75 -8.75 10.40 -6.24
C GLN A 75 -8.38 9.39 -7.32
N ILE A 76 -9.34 8.59 -7.75
CA ILE A 76 -9.16 7.62 -8.84
C ILE A 76 -8.92 8.38 -10.15
N VAL A 77 -7.84 8.07 -10.84
CA VAL A 77 -7.44 8.70 -12.11
C VAL A 77 -7.32 7.72 -13.27
N ALA A 78 -7.33 6.42 -12.98
CA ALA A 78 -7.43 5.38 -14.00
C ALA A 78 -7.93 4.09 -13.37
N MET A 79 -8.57 3.25 -14.18
CA MET A 79 -9.11 1.97 -13.73
C MET A 79 -8.75 0.86 -14.70
N GLY A 80 -8.41 -0.29 -14.16
CA GLY A 80 -8.29 -1.53 -14.93
C GLY A 80 -9.65 -2.20 -15.14
N GLN A 81 -9.67 -3.17 -16.02
CA GLN A 81 -10.87 -3.95 -16.32
C GLN A 81 -11.44 -4.60 -15.04
N GLY A 82 -12.77 -4.66 -14.93
CA GLY A 82 -13.48 -5.30 -13.81
C GLY A 82 -13.82 -4.36 -12.64
N CYS A 83 -13.39 -3.12 -12.64
CA CYS A 83 -13.74 -2.14 -11.61
C CYS A 83 -15.13 -1.55 -11.83
N ARG A 84 -16.18 -2.24 -11.36
CA ARG A 84 -17.58 -1.85 -11.63
C ARG A 84 -18.21 -0.89 -10.62
N HIS A 85 -17.63 -0.75 -9.41
CA HIS A 85 -18.22 0.05 -8.32
C HIS A 85 -17.55 1.41 -8.14
N PHE A 86 -16.59 1.74 -8.97
CA PHE A 86 -15.86 2.99 -8.95
C PHE A 86 -15.91 3.66 -10.32
N LYS A 87 -15.70 4.94 -10.34
CA LYS A 87 -15.46 5.73 -11.56
C LYS A 87 -14.25 6.65 -11.36
N GLU A 88 -13.67 7.10 -12.44
CA GLU A 88 -12.66 8.14 -12.40
C GLU A 88 -13.24 9.40 -11.76
N GLY A 89 -12.46 10.07 -10.92
CA GLY A 89 -12.88 11.20 -10.13
C GLY A 89 -13.36 10.86 -8.71
N ASP A 90 -13.68 9.59 -8.40
CA ASP A 90 -14.09 9.21 -7.05
C ASP A 90 -12.98 9.46 -6.04
N ARG A 91 -13.34 10.06 -4.91
CA ARG A 91 -12.44 10.20 -3.75
C ARG A 91 -12.50 8.94 -2.90
N VAL A 92 -11.33 8.43 -2.51
CA VAL A 92 -11.22 7.16 -1.82
C VAL A 92 -10.21 7.22 -0.67
N LEU A 93 -10.52 6.48 0.37
CA LEU A 93 -9.59 6.05 1.41
C LEU A 93 -9.16 4.62 1.12
N VAL A 94 -7.91 4.30 1.36
CA VAL A 94 -7.40 2.95 1.14
C VAL A 94 -7.29 2.22 2.48
N TYR A 95 -8.07 1.15 2.64
CA TYR A 95 -7.82 0.22 3.73
C TYR A 95 -6.50 -0.52 3.47
N HIS A 96 -5.57 -0.41 4.40
CA HIS A 96 -4.18 -0.81 4.17
C HIS A 96 -3.93 -2.32 4.02
N ILE A 97 -4.84 -3.18 4.50
CA ILE A 97 -4.70 -4.62 4.35
C ILE A 97 -5.44 -5.14 3.11
N SER A 98 -4.72 -5.78 2.23
CA SER A 98 -5.27 -6.58 1.14
C SER A 98 -5.28 -8.04 1.58
N GLY A 99 -6.45 -8.67 1.69
CA GLY A 99 -6.57 -10.11 1.94
C GLY A 99 -6.88 -10.88 0.66
N CYS A 100 -7.00 -12.22 0.74
CA CYS A 100 -7.28 -13.08 -0.42
C CYS A 100 -8.69 -12.88 -1.01
N GLY A 101 -9.66 -12.43 -0.19
CA GLY A 101 -11.07 -12.27 -0.62
C GLY A 101 -11.93 -13.52 -0.41
N PHE A 102 -11.35 -14.70 -0.26
CA PHE A 102 -12.08 -15.98 -0.31
C PHE A 102 -12.15 -16.71 1.04
N CYS A 103 -11.17 -16.52 1.92
CA CYS A 103 -11.17 -17.19 3.23
C CYS A 103 -12.33 -16.69 4.12
N PRO A 104 -12.73 -17.46 5.14
CA PRO A 104 -13.85 -17.09 6.02
C PRO A 104 -13.73 -15.70 6.63
N ASN A 105 -12.52 -15.28 7.02
CA ASN A 105 -12.29 -13.96 7.59
C ASN A 105 -12.48 -12.85 6.56
N CYS A 106 -11.96 -13.01 5.34
CA CYS A 106 -12.17 -12.04 4.27
C CYS A 106 -13.64 -11.90 3.89
N ARG A 107 -14.38 -13.02 3.81
CA ARG A 107 -15.81 -13.02 3.48
C ARG A 107 -16.67 -12.36 4.55
N ARG A 108 -16.24 -12.38 5.81
CA ARG A 108 -16.87 -11.66 6.92
C ARG A 108 -16.44 -10.20 7.06
N GLY A 109 -15.58 -9.68 6.16
CA GLY A 109 -15.12 -8.29 6.19
C GLY A 109 -13.87 -8.04 7.05
N PHE A 110 -13.20 -9.08 7.54
CA PHE A 110 -11.99 -8.98 8.36
C PHE A 110 -10.72 -9.37 7.61
N PRO A 111 -10.29 -8.60 6.57
CA PRO A 111 -9.10 -8.94 5.79
C PRO A 111 -7.80 -8.89 6.60
N ILE A 112 -7.77 -8.15 7.70
CA ILE A 112 -6.62 -8.14 8.61
C ILE A 112 -6.32 -9.53 9.19
N SER A 113 -7.34 -10.35 9.40
CA SER A 113 -7.25 -11.73 9.88
C SER A 113 -7.24 -12.76 8.73
N CYS A 114 -6.89 -12.33 7.51
CA CYS A 114 -6.83 -13.22 6.37
C CYS A 114 -5.85 -14.37 6.60
N THR A 115 -6.31 -15.59 6.35
CA THR A 115 -5.50 -16.83 6.44
C THR A 115 -5.10 -17.37 5.08
N GLY A 116 -5.57 -16.76 3.99
CA GLY A 116 -5.24 -17.17 2.63
C GLY A 116 -4.00 -16.50 2.08
N GLU A 117 -3.48 -17.07 1.00
CA GLU A 117 -2.34 -16.52 0.28
C GLU A 117 -2.63 -15.12 -0.29
N GLY A 118 -1.59 -14.32 -0.46
CA GLY A 118 -1.67 -12.98 -1.04
C GLY A 118 -2.16 -11.89 -0.06
N LYS A 119 -2.29 -12.20 1.24
CA LYS A 119 -2.44 -11.16 2.27
C LYS A 119 -1.18 -10.29 2.26
N ALA A 120 -1.37 -8.98 2.15
CA ALA A 120 -0.28 -8.03 2.25
C ALA A 120 -0.77 -6.65 2.70
N ALA A 121 0.10 -5.93 3.42
CA ALA A 121 -0.13 -4.57 3.84
C ALA A 121 0.49 -3.59 2.83
N TYR A 122 -0.30 -2.60 2.40
CA TYR A 122 0.22 -1.47 1.62
C TYR A 122 1.17 -0.63 2.48
N GLY A 123 2.27 -0.19 1.89
CA GLY A 123 3.30 0.58 2.59
C GLY A 123 4.31 -0.26 3.39
N TRP A 124 4.10 -1.59 3.48
CA TRP A 124 4.95 -2.51 4.22
C TRP A 124 5.41 -3.72 3.40
N GLN A 125 4.47 -4.39 2.72
CA GLN A 125 4.69 -5.62 1.95
C GLN A 125 4.37 -5.42 0.47
N ARG A 126 3.87 -4.26 0.13
CA ARG A 126 3.64 -3.74 -1.23
C ARG A 126 3.58 -2.22 -1.19
N ASP A 127 3.72 -1.58 -2.34
CA ASP A 127 3.74 -0.14 -2.45
C ASP A 127 2.52 0.53 -1.81
N GLY A 128 2.80 1.58 -1.05
CA GLY A 128 1.84 2.39 -0.30
C GLY A 128 1.60 3.76 -0.92
N GLY A 129 1.24 4.71 -0.07
CA GLY A 129 0.74 6.03 -0.46
C GLY A 129 1.72 7.19 -0.36
N HIS A 130 2.95 6.99 0.08
CA HIS A 130 3.95 8.07 0.10
C HIS A 130 4.57 8.29 -1.29
N ALA A 131 3.69 8.54 -2.29
CA ALA A 131 4.03 8.83 -3.67
C ALA A 131 2.99 9.75 -4.29
N ASN A 132 3.24 10.29 -5.50
CA ASN A 132 2.24 11.08 -6.20
C ASN A 132 1.01 10.25 -6.62
N THR A 133 1.21 8.96 -6.91
CA THR A 133 0.15 8.01 -7.20
C THR A 133 0.40 6.68 -6.52
N CYS A 134 -0.66 5.94 -6.22
CA CYS A 134 -0.57 4.53 -5.84
C CYS A 134 -1.62 3.70 -6.57
N TRP A 135 -1.36 2.41 -6.77
CA TRP A 135 -2.33 1.49 -7.33
C TRP A 135 -2.99 0.65 -6.24
N ARG A 136 -4.21 0.21 -6.49
CA ARG A 136 -4.91 -0.67 -5.57
C ARG A 136 -5.67 -1.77 -6.30
N LYS A 137 -5.54 -2.99 -5.82
CA LYS A 137 -6.40 -4.10 -6.21
C LYS A 137 -7.74 -3.96 -5.49
N LYS A 138 -8.83 -3.89 -6.27
CA LYS A 138 -10.17 -3.99 -5.72
C LYS A 138 -10.37 -5.39 -5.16
N LYS A 139 -10.97 -5.50 -3.98
CA LYS A 139 -11.64 -6.73 -3.56
C LYS A 139 -13.03 -6.78 -4.20
N ILE A 140 -13.32 -7.88 -4.82
CA ILE A 140 -14.66 -8.29 -5.19
C ILE A 140 -15.38 -8.69 -3.93
#